data_bec005964c6dcc9b896b69b7e26b852f
#
_entry.id   bec005964c6dcc9b896b69b7e26b852f
#
_cell.length_a   1.000
_cell.length_b   1.000
_cell.length_c   1.000
_cell.angle_alpha   90.00
_cell.angle_beta   90.00
_cell.angle_gamma   90.00
#
_symmetry.space_group_name_H-M   'P 1'
#
loop_
_entity.id
_entity.type
_entity.pdbx_description
1 polymer ?
#
loop_
_entity_poly.entity_id
_entity_poly.type
_entity_poly.pdbx_seq_one_letter_code
_entity_poly.pdbx_strand_id
1 'polypeptide(L)'
;MVLEIYNVVLRKKAGADLKKLPKHIIAKLTAWIDAVGHDGLNEVRKTPGYHDEPLHGVRKGQRSIRLSKSYRAIYVIGTSGQMEIVEIIEVNKHDY
;
A
#
# COMPACT_ATOMS: atom_id res chain seq x y z
N MET A 1 -20.19 12.52 4.29
CA MET A 1 -18.98 12.96 3.57
C MET A 1 -17.84 12.01 3.89
N VAL A 2 -17.25 11.44 2.86
CA VAL A 2 -16.08 10.56 3.04
C VAL A 2 -14.84 11.43 2.97
N LEU A 3 -14.04 11.43 4.05
CA LEU A 3 -12.77 12.14 4.07
C LEU A 3 -11.72 11.31 3.31
N GLU A 4 -10.98 11.99 2.44
CA GLU A 4 -9.90 11.34 1.70
C GLU A 4 -8.70 11.10 2.59
N ILE A 5 -7.96 10.03 2.33
CA ILE A 5 -6.76 9.68 3.08
C ILE A 5 -5.55 10.00 2.22
N TYR A 6 -4.65 10.83 2.76
CA TYR A 6 -3.45 11.27 2.06
C TYR A 6 -2.16 10.79 2.72
N ASN A 7 -2.21 10.36 3.98
CA ASN A 7 -1.02 10.01 4.74
C ASN A 7 -0.74 8.52 4.67
N VAL A 8 0.50 8.18 4.34
CA VAL A 8 0.98 6.80 4.26
C VAL A 8 2.18 6.66 5.17
N VAL A 9 2.16 5.64 6.01
CA VAL A 9 3.30 5.28 6.85
C VAL A 9 3.71 3.84 6.59
N LEU A 10 4.98 3.55 6.84
CA LEU A 10 5.53 2.20 6.74
C LEU A 10 5.67 1.63 8.15
N ARG A 11 5.06 0.46 8.37
CA ARG A 11 5.30 -0.26 9.61
C ARG A 11 6.70 -0.89 9.58
N LYS A 12 7.17 -1.31 10.75
CA LYS A 12 8.52 -1.81 10.94
C LYS A 12 8.88 -2.93 9.96
N LYS A 13 8.00 -3.91 9.78
CA LYS A 13 8.24 -5.02 8.86
C LYS A 13 8.37 -4.53 7.41
N ALA A 14 7.47 -3.64 6.98
CA ALA A 14 7.53 -3.08 5.63
C ALA A 14 8.84 -2.32 5.40
N GLY A 15 9.26 -1.53 6.39
CA GLY A 15 10.55 -0.83 6.33
C GLY A 15 11.73 -1.78 6.19
N ALA A 16 11.69 -2.90 6.91
CA ALA A 16 12.72 -3.94 6.78
C ALA A 16 12.67 -4.62 5.41
N ASP A 17 11.47 -4.88 4.90
CA ASP A 17 11.28 -5.49 3.59
C ASP A 17 11.91 -4.64 2.48
N LEU A 18 11.81 -3.31 2.58
CA LEU A 18 12.37 -2.39 1.58
C LEU A 18 13.86 -2.61 1.34
N LYS A 19 14.60 -2.99 2.37
CA LYS A 19 16.05 -3.22 2.25
C LYS A 19 16.41 -4.37 1.33
N LYS A 20 15.45 -5.25 1.05
CA LYS A 20 15.64 -6.46 0.26
C LYS A 20 15.03 -6.35 -1.14
N LEU A 21 14.39 -5.24 -1.45
CA LEU A 21 13.66 -5.07 -2.71
C LEU A 21 14.56 -4.54 -3.83
N PRO A 22 14.30 -4.98 -5.07
CA PRO A 22 14.92 -4.35 -6.24
C PRO A 22 14.57 -2.86 -6.30
N LYS A 23 15.48 -2.06 -6.83
CA LYS A 23 15.29 -0.61 -6.92
C LYS A 23 14.02 -0.21 -7.67
N HIS A 24 13.69 -0.93 -8.75
CA HIS A 24 12.48 -0.62 -9.53
C HIS A 24 11.20 -0.87 -8.76
N ILE A 25 11.21 -1.80 -7.80
CA ILE A 25 10.06 -2.06 -6.93
C ILE A 25 9.94 -0.96 -5.90
N ILE A 26 11.05 -0.51 -5.32
CA ILE A 26 11.07 0.63 -4.40
C ILE A 26 10.53 1.88 -5.09
N ALA A 27 10.97 2.12 -6.34
CA ALA A 27 10.49 3.25 -7.13
C ALA A 27 8.98 3.18 -7.36
N LYS A 28 8.45 2.00 -7.66
CA LYS A 28 7.02 1.79 -7.87
C LYS A 28 6.22 2.05 -6.59
N LEU A 29 6.71 1.56 -5.46
CA LEU A 29 6.07 1.80 -4.17
C LEU A 29 6.10 3.29 -3.82
N THR A 30 7.24 3.95 -4.02
CA THR A 30 7.38 5.38 -3.78
C THR A 30 6.40 6.19 -4.63
N ALA A 31 6.25 5.82 -5.91
CA ALA A 31 5.29 6.47 -6.80
C ALA A 31 3.85 6.32 -6.28
N TRP A 32 3.50 5.15 -5.75
CA TRP A 32 2.18 4.93 -5.17
C TRP A 32 1.97 5.79 -3.91
N ILE A 33 2.98 5.84 -3.03
CA ILE A 33 2.92 6.66 -1.82
C ILE A 33 2.73 8.14 -2.19
N ASP A 34 3.48 8.62 -3.19
CA ASP A 34 3.38 10.00 -3.65
C ASP A 34 2.00 10.28 -4.26
N ALA A 35 1.47 9.33 -5.03
CA ALA A 35 0.15 9.46 -5.63
C ALA A 35 -0.94 9.57 -4.55
N VAL A 36 -0.87 8.75 -3.50
CA VAL A 36 -1.80 8.83 -2.38
C VAL A 36 -1.68 10.20 -1.69
N GLY A 37 -0.46 10.65 -1.48
CA GLY A 37 -0.20 11.95 -0.84
C GLY A 37 -0.74 13.13 -1.64
N HIS A 38 -0.79 13.00 -2.95
CA HIS A 38 -1.25 14.06 -3.85
C HIS A 38 -2.74 13.97 -4.16
N ASP A 39 -3.21 12.78 -4.56
CA ASP A 39 -4.56 12.58 -5.08
C ASP A 39 -5.52 11.98 -4.07
N GLY A 40 -5.01 11.35 -3.02
CA GLY A 40 -5.81 10.63 -2.04
C GLY A 40 -6.02 9.16 -2.41
N LEU A 41 -6.23 8.35 -1.39
CA LEU A 41 -6.35 6.90 -1.55
C LEU A 41 -7.50 6.49 -2.47
N ASN A 42 -8.68 7.13 -2.33
CA ASN A 42 -9.83 6.74 -3.15
C ASN A 42 -9.58 6.97 -4.64
N GLU A 43 -8.87 8.03 -5.00
CA GLU A 43 -8.52 8.26 -6.40
C GLU A 43 -7.49 7.25 -6.89
N VAL A 44 -6.46 6.98 -6.08
CA VAL A 44 -5.38 6.06 -6.47
C VAL A 44 -5.92 4.64 -6.64
N ARG A 45 -6.90 4.23 -5.83
CA ARG A 45 -7.57 2.93 -5.97
C ARG A 45 -8.16 2.69 -7.35
N LYS A 46 -8.56 3.75 -8.04
CA LYS A 46 -9.18 3.67 -9.37
C LYS A 46 -8.16 3.38 -10.47
N THR A 47 -6.87 3.46 -10.16
CA THR A 47 -5.81 3.21 -11.15
C THR A 47 -5.69 1.71 -11.41
N PRO A 48 -6.06 1.22 -12.61
CA PRO A 48 -6.18 -0.22 -12.85
C PRO A 48 -4.87 -0.99 -12.66
N GLY A 49 -3.75 -0.37 -13.01
CA GLY A 49 -2.44 -1.03 -12.94
C GLY A 49 -2.02 -1.46 -11.56
N TYR A 50 -2.56 -0.84 -10.51
CA TYR A 50 -2.23 -1.22 -9.14
C TYR A 50 -3.02 -2.41 -8.64
N HIS A 51 -4.13 -2.77 -9.29
CA HIS A 51 -4.98 -3.88 -8.85
C HIS A 51 -5.23 -3.85 -7.34
N ASP A 52 -5.65 -2.69 -6.82
CA ASP A 52 -5.96 -2.55 -5.40
C ASP A 52 -7.19 -3.39 -5.06
N GLU A 53 -7.02 -4.40 -4.25
CA GLU A 53 -8.09 -5.33 -3.93
C GLU A 53 -8.04 -5.79 -2.47
N PRO A 54 -9.21 -6.10 -1.89
CA PRO A 54 -9.24 -6.61 -0.52
C PRO A 54 -8.73 -8.05 -0.47
N LEU A 55 -8.12 -8.39 0.66
CA LEU A 55 -7.69 -9.75 0.93
C LEU A 55 -8.77 -10.47 1.76
N HIS A 56 -8.73 -11.80 1.72
CA HIS A 56 -9.73 -12.63 2.36
C HIS A 56 -9.10 -13.58 3.39
N GLY A 57 -9.93 -14.35 4.08
CA GLY A 57 -9.48 -15.32 5.07
C GLY A 57 -8.85 -14.65 6.27
N VAL A 58 -7.68 -15.14 6.67
CA VAL A 58 -6.95 -14.60 7.82
C VAL A 58 -6.46 -13.17 7.60
N ARG A 59 -6.42 -12.71 6.35
CA ARG A 59 -6.00 -11.36 6.02
C ARG A 59 -7.17 -10.40 5.80
N LYS A 60 -8.37 -10.79 6.18
CA LYS A 60 -9.55 -9.94 6.07
C LYS A 60 -9.30 -8.57 6.73
N GLY A 61 -9.66 -7.50 6.02
CA GLY A 61 -9.39 -6.13 6.48
C GLY A 61 -8.11 -5.54 5.92
N GLN A 62 -7.28 -6.36 5.27
CA GLN A 62 -6.09 -5.90 4.57
C GLN A 62 -6.37 -5.78 3.07
N ARG A 63 -5.58 -4.96 2.40
CA ARG A 63 -5.66 -4.79 0.95
C ARG A 63 -4.27 -4.95 0.34
N SER A 64 -4.23 -5.36 -0.92
CA SER A 64 -2.95 -5.48 -1.62
C SER A 64 -2.94 -4.61 -2.87
N ILE A 65 -1.76 -4.08 -3.19
CA ILE A 65 -1.50 -3.42 -4.46
C ILE A 65 -0.39 -4.15 -5.19
N ARG A 66 -0.50 -4.17 -6.52
CA ARG A 66 0.50 -4.79 -7.37
C ARG A 66 1.61 -3.78 -7.67
N LEU A 67 2.85 -4.15 -7.36
CA LEU A 67 4.03 -3.35 -7.71
C LEU A 67 4.69 -3.86 -8.99
N SER A 68 4.54 -5.16 -9.26
CA SER A 68 4.97 -5.81 -10.50
C SER A 68 4.26 -7.16 -10.57
N LYS A 69 4.59 -7.98 -11.58
CA LYS A 69 4.07 -9.34 -11.65
C LYS A 69 4.42 -10.16 -10.41
N SER A 70 5.57 -9.88 -9.81
CA SER A 70 6.12 -10.70 -8.72
C SER A 70 6.01 -10.07 -7.35
N TYR A 71 5.74 -8.79 -7.24
CA TYR A 71 5.75 -8.07 -5.96
C TYR A 71 4.45 -7.36 -5.69
N ARG A 72 4.04 -7.41 -4.42
CA ARG A 72 2.87 -6.66 -3.94
C ARG A 72 3.17 -6.04 -2.59
N ALA A 73 2.49 -4.93 -2.31
CA ALA A 73 2.49 -4.33 -0.99
C ALA A 73 1.13 -4.57 -0.34
N ILE A 74 1.13 -4.80 0.96
CA ILE A 74 -0.09 -5.01 1.73
C ILE A 74 -0.26 -3.86 2.68
N TYR A 75 -1.45 -3.29 2.72
CA TYR A 75 -1.74 -2.17 3.61
C TYR A 75 -3.07 -2.34 4.33
N VAL A 76 -3.20 -1.61 5.42
CA VAL A 76 -4.44 -1.46 6.16
C VAL A 76 -4.72 0.03 6.34
N ILE A 77 -5.95 0.36 6.66
CA ILE A 77 -6.31 1.71 7.06
C ILE A 77 -6.33 1.72 8.58
N GLY A 78 -5.46 2.51 9.18
CA GLY A 78 -5.38 2.69 10.61
C GLY A 78 -5.71 4.12 11.00
N THR A 79 -5.41 4.48 12.23
CA THR A 79 -5.63 5.83 12.73
C THR A 79 -4.38 6.36 13.41
N SER A 80 -4.21 7.68 13.31
CA SER A 80 -3.21 8.42 14.07
C SER A 80 -3.93 9.62 14.67
N GLY A 81 -4.18 9.56 15.98
CA GLY A 81 -5.07 10.51 16.61
C GLY A 81 -6.47 10.36 16.03
N GLN A 82 -7.04 11.44 15.47
CA GLN A 82 -8.35 11.41 14.83
C GLN A 82 -8.30 11.25 13.32
N MET A 83 -7.09 11.13 12.75
CA MET A 83 -6.91 10.98 11.31
C MET A 83 -6.79 9.52 10.91
N GLU A 84 -7.44 9.17 9.80
CA GLU A 84 -7.18 7.88 9.16
C GLU A 84 -5.88 7.98 8.36
N ILE A 85 -5.11 6.91 8.39
CA ILE A 85 -3.85 6.81 7.66
C ILE A 85 -3.77 5.45 6.96
N VAL A 86 -3.01 5.41 5.88
CA VAL A 86 -2.63 4.15 5.23
C VAL A 86 -1.38 3.63 5.93
N GLU A 87 -1.43 2.39 6.39
CA GLU A 87 -0.27 1.73 7.00
C GLU A 87 0.17 0.57 6.09
N ILE A 88 1.32 0.70 5.47
CA ILE A 88 1.91 -0.39 4.70
C ILE A 88 2.54 -1.35 5.69
N ILE A 89 2.03 -2.58 5.74
CA ILE A 89 2.44 -3.56 6.75
C ILE A 89 3.50 -4.53 6.25
N GLU A 90 3.53 -4.81 4.95
CA GLU A 90 4.58 -5.64 4.37
C GLU A 90 4.65 -5.45 2.86
N VAL A 91 5.81 -5.77 2.30
CA VAL A 91 6.01 -5.87 0.86
C VAL A 91 6.64 -7.23 0.61
N ASN A 92 6.01 -8.05 -0.21
CA ASN A 92 6.48 -9.40 -0.43
C ASN A 92 6.47 -9.79 -1.90
N LYS A 93 7.24 -10.82 -2.19
CA LYS A 93 7.21 -11.44 -3.50
C LYS A 93 5.98 -12.35 -3.57
N HIS A 94 5.20 -12.16 -4.60
CA HIS A 94 3.99 -12.95 -4.81
C HIS A 94 4.34 -14.12 -5.73
N ASP A 95 4.35 -15.32 -5.16
CA ASP A 95 4.56 -16.54 -5.93
C ASP A 95 3.24 -17.05 -6.48
N TYR A 96 3.20 -17.18 -7.77
CA TYR A 96 2.05 -17.78 -8.45
C TYR A 96 2.29 -19.25 -8.72
#